data_7fed181c907ac2b31a05f58b1a45de63
#
_entry.id   7fed181c907ac2b31a05f58b1a45de63
#
_cell.length_a   1.000
_cell.length_b   1.000
_cell.length_c   1.000
_cell.angle_alpha   90.00
_cell.angle_beta   90.00
_cell.angle_gamma   90.00
#
_symmetry.space_group_name_H-M   'P 1'
#
loop_
_entity.id
_entity.type
_entity.pdbx_description
1 polymer ?
#
loop_
_entity_poly.entity_id
_entity_poly.type
_entity_poly.pdbx_seq_one_letter_code
_entity_poly.pdbx_strand_id
1 'polypeptide(L)'
;INVIACAQGASETNISFVIALGSLRKALNVIHDSFFLSESQVLNLFVVGVGTVGKDLLQQISKQQQRLLETKALQLRLVGIANSRKCLFDREGIDVEHCQELLDRSEMVASPEKIKDEIIKMNIFNSVFVDCTASPDIAALYKTLIDHNVSVVASNKIAASGSYDSYRELKQTARKRDVKYLFETNVGAGLPIINTINNLINSGDKILKIEAVVSGTLNYIFNVVGADVPLSRVVRMAQEAGYSEPDPRIDLCGQDVIRKLVILAREAGYRVEQSDVKKKLFIPDNYFKGSLADFWKAIPQYDAEFEQYRRQ
;
A
#
# COMPACT_ATOMS: atom_id res chain seq x y z
N ILE A 1 8.98 19.69 10.69
CA ILE A 1 8.73 20.53 11.87
C ILE A 1 8.51 21.95 11.37
N ASN A 2 7.39 22.59 11.77
CA ASN A 2 7.14 23.99 11.44
C ASN A 2 7.96 24.89 12.36
N VAL A 3 8.86 25.69 11.80
CA VAL A 3 9.57 26.74 12.49
C VAL A 3 8.72 28.01 12.39
N ILE A 4 8.31 28.55 13.53
CA ILE A 4 7.48 29.77 13.61
C ILE A 4 8.34 31.01 13.43
N ALA A 5 9.52 31.00 14.04
CA ALA A 5 10.50 32.06 13.90
C ALA A 5 11.91 31.49 14.03
N CYS A 6 12.88 32.17 13.41
CA CYS A 6 14.30 31.85 13.51
C CYS A 6 15.07 33.15 13.76
N ALA A 7 16.05 33.13 14.65
CA ALA A 7 16.95 34.20 14.90
C ALA A 7 18.39 33.69 14.99
N GLN A 8 19.32 34.40 14.34
CA GLN A 8 20.77 34.14 14.43
C GLN A 8 21.44 35.26 15.19
N GLY A 9 22.30 34.90 16.13
CA GLY A 9 23.10 35.89 16.86
C GLY A 9 24.16 36.55 15.96
N ALA A 10 24.51 37.78 16.26
CA ALA A 10 25.51 38.55 15.50
C ALA A 10 26.90 37.88 15.47
N SER A 11 27.20 37.03 16.43
CA SER A 11 28.46 36.25 16.51
C SER A 11 28.48 34.98 15.69
N GLU A 12 27.35 34.62 15.03
CA GLU A 12 27.15 33.38 14.28
C GLU A 12 27.35 32.08 15.08
N THR A 13 27.42 32.19 16.41
CA THR A 13 27.68 31.07 17.33
C THR A 13 26.40 30.43 17.84
N ASN A 14 25.23 31.04 17.63
CA ASN A 14 23.95 30.52 18.03
C ASN A 14 22.85 30.79 17.01
N ILE A 15 21.97 29.85 16.86
CA ILE A 15 20.74 29.97 16.09
C ILE A 15 19.58 29.56 17.01
N SER A 16 18.57 30.41 17.12
CA SER A 16 17.38 30.16 17.95
C SER A 16 16.17 29.87 17.07
N PHE A 17 15.41 28.89 17.42
CA PHE A 17 14.16 28.53 16.73
C PHE A 17 12.98 28.59 17.70
N VAL A 18 11.89 29.18 17.23
CA VAL A 18 10.58 29.10 17.91
C VAL A 18 9.73 28.08 17.17
N ILE A 19 9.24 27.10 17.90
CA ILE A 19 8.40 26.01 17.40
C ILE A 19 7.22 25.79 18.33
N ALA A 20 6.16 25.12 17.85
CA ALA A 20 5.07 24.67 18.71
C ALA A 20 5.57 23.69 19.77
N LEU A 21 5.12 23.83 21.03
CA LEU A 21 5.56 23.01 22.16
C LEU A 21 5.35 21.50 21.89
N GLY A 22 4.26 21.11 21.23
CA GLY A 22 4.01 19.71 20.85
C GLY A 22 5.02 19.14 19.86
N SER A 23 5.83 19.96 19.20
CA SER A 23 6.92 19.55 18.30
C SER A 23 8.30 19.52 18.96
N LEU A 24 8.42 19.95 20.23
CA LEU A 24 9.71 20.14 20.89
C LEU A 24 10.57 18.87 20.89
N ARG A 25 10.02 17.75 21.33
CA ARG A 25 10.74 16.46 21.39
C ARG A 25 11.23 16.02 20.00
N LYS A 26 10.37 16.18 18.98
CA LYS A 26 10.71 15.87 17.59
C LYS A 26 11.82 16.78 17.07
N ALA A 27 11.77 18.08 17.40
CA ALA A 27 12.79 19.03 17.01
C ALA A 27 14.14 18.72 17.66
N LEU A 28 14.16 18.41 18.94
CA LEU A 28 15.39 18.05 19.67
C LEU A 28 16.02 16.78 19.05
N ASN A 29 15.22 15.75 18.73
CA ASN A 29 15.74 14.54 18.10
C ASN A 29 16.33 14.84 16.71
N VAL A 30 15.64 15.64 15.88
CA VAL A 30 16.15 16.02 14.54
C VAL A 30 17.44 16.79 14.63
N ILE A 31 17.55 17.76 15.55
CA ILE A 31 18.77 18.53 15.77
C ILE A 31 19.87 17.60 16.25
N HIS A 32 19.60 16.77 17.25
CA HIS A 32 20.55 15.80 17.76
C HIS A 32 21.10 14.90 16.65
N ASP A 33 20.20 14.26 15.87
CA ASP A 33 20.60 13.37 14.78
C ASP A 33 21.38 14.07 13.67
N SER A 34 21.08 15.35 13.43
CA SER A 34 21.78 16.15 12.41
C SER A 34 23.17 16.62 12.85
N PHE A 35 23.36 16.92 14.13
CA PHE A 35 24.63 17.46 14.64
C PHE A 35 25.57 16.39 15.21
N PHE A 36 25.03 15.33 15.81
CA PHE A 36 25.83 14.31 16.46
C PHE A 36 26.03 13.07 15.60
N LEU A 37 25.67 13.18 14.31
CA LEU A 37 25.89 12.15 13.31
C LEU A 37 25.49 10.78 13.82
N SER A 38 24.21 10.44 13.78
CA SER A 38 23.88 9.05 13.71
C SER A 38 24.51 8.53 12.42
N GLU A 39 25.46 7.61 12.50
CA GLU A 39 26.12 6.99 11.35
C GLU A 39 25.10 6.36 10.39
N SER A 40 23.85 6.28 10.80
CA SER A 40 22.74 5.68 10.05
C SER A 40 21.44 6.47 10.16
N GLN A 41 20.71 6.53 9.05
CA GLN A 41 19.33 7.01 9.02
C GLN A 41 18.38 5.94 9.57
N VAL A 42 17.60 6.28 10.60
CA VAL A 42 16.58 5.37 11.16
C VAL A 42 15.22 5.66 10.54
N LEU A 43 14.56 4.63 10.00
CA LEU A 43 13.14 4.64 9.63
C LEU A 43 12.34 3.85 10.65
N ASN A 44 11.36 4.49 11.28
CA ASN A 44 10.50 3.91 12.30
C ASN A 44 9.21 3.40 11.67
N LEU A 45 9.04 2.09 11.61
CA LEU A 45 8.00 1.41 10.86
C LEU A 45 6.80 1.06 11.76
N PHE A 46 5.61 1.39 11.31
CA PHE A 46 4.32 0.97 11.86
C PHE A 46 3.64 0.07 10.83
N VAL A 47 3.71 -1.24 11.01
CA VAL A 47 3.19 -2.23 10.05
C VAL A 47 1.80 -2.68 10.46
N VAL A 48 0.81 -2.43 9.60
CA VAL A 48 -0.59 -2.80 9.81
C VAL A 48 -1.03 -3.81 8.76
N GLY A 49 -1.55 -4.94 9.24
CA GLY A 49 -1.88 -6.10 8.42
C GLY A 49 -0.73 -7.10 8.37
N VAL A 50 -0.83 -8.17 9.16
CA VAL A 50 0.14 -9.27 9.21
C VAL A 50 -0.41 -10.56 8.58
N GLY A 51 -1.17 -10.39 7.49
CA GLY A 51 -1.54 -11.48 6.58
C GLY A 51 -0.36 -11.88 5.69
N THR A 52 -0.64 -12.51 4.55
CA THR A 52 0.39 -12.99 3.61
C THR A 52 1.40 -11.90 3.24
N VAL A 53 0.94 -10.73 2.80
CA VAL A 53 1.81 -9.62 2.37
C VAL A 53 2.63 -9.06 3.53
N GLY A 54 1.99 -8.80 4.68
CA GLY A 54 2.69 -8.23 5.83
C GLY A 54 3.70 -9.19 6.47
N LYS A 55 3.39 -10.49 6.53
CA LYS A 55 4.34 -11.52 6.98
C LYS A 55 5.57 -11.60 6.10
N ASP A 56 5.36 -11.62 4.78
CA ASP A 56 6.47 -11.66 3.83
C ASP A 56 7.35 -10.40 3.93
N LEU A 57 6.73 -9.23 4.05
CA LEU A 57 7.45 -7.97 4.27
C LEU A 57 8.31 -8.02 5.55
N LEU A 58 7.76 -8.48 6.67
CA LEU A 58 8.49 -8.58 7.93
C LEU A 58 9.67 -9.55 7.83
N GLN A 59 9.49 -10.68 7.13
CA GLN A 59 10.59 -11.60 6.85
C GLN A 59 11.68 -10.97 5.96
N GLN A 60 11.29 -10.18 4.96
CA GLN A 60 12.23 -9.46 4.12
C GLN A 60 13.00 -8.40 4.93
N ILE A 61 12.32 -7.67 5.81
CA ILE A 61 12.96 -6.71 6.72
C ILE A 61 13.99 -7.42 7.60
N SER A 62 13.61 -8.53 8.27
CA SER A 62 14.54 -9.31 9.11
C SER A 62 15.79 -9.72 8.33
N LYS A 63 15.63 -10.24 7.12
CA LYS A 63 16.76 -10.71 6.28
C LYS A 63 17.64 -9.56 5.74
N GLN A 64 17.08 -8.38 5.53
CA GLN A 64 17.76 -7.28 4.85
C GLN A 64 18.27 -6.18 5.78
N GLN A 65 17.80 -6.10 7.01
CA GLN A 65 18.09 -4.99 7.92
C GLN A 65 19.59 -4.79 8.14
N GLN A 66 20.35 -5.86 8.33
CA GLN A 66 21.81 -5.80 8.54
C GLN A 66 22.51 -5.28 7.28
N ARG A 67 22.16 -5.82 6.12
CA ARG A 67 22.72 -5.36 4.84
C ARG A 67 22.40 -3.89 4.55
N LEU A 68 21.17 -3.45 4.84
CA LEU A 68 20.78 -2.06 4.64
C LEU A 68 21.56 -1.13 5.58
N LEU A 69 21.78 -1.55 6.82
CA LEU A 69 22.61 -0.81 7.76
C LEU A 69 24.04 -0.67 7.24
N GLU A 70 24.68 -1.75 6.82
CA GLU A 70 26.07 -1.78 6.37
C GLU A 70 26.29 -1.07 5.03
N THR A 71 25.37 -1.25 4.07
CA THR A 71 25.59 -0.76 2.69
C THR A 71 24.96 0.60 2.40
N LYS A 72 23.97 1.01 3.19
CA LYS A 72 23.18 2.23 2.98
C LYS A 72 23.13 3.14 4.19
N ALA A 73 23.76 2.74 5.30
CA ALA A 73 23.61 3.42 6.58
C ALA A 73 22.12 3.63 6.94
N LEU A 74 21.27 2.64 6.64
CA LEU A 74 19.83 2.69 6.83
C LEU A 74 19.39 1.62 7.84
N GLN A 75 18.88 2.06 8.98
CA GLN A 75 18.30 1.20 10.01
C GLN A 75 16.77 1.18 9.89
N LEU A 76 16.19 0.00 9.73
CA LEU A 76 14.74 -0.21 9.82
C LEU A 76 14.40 -0.62 11.26
N ARG A 77 13.55 0.16 11.93
CA ARG A 77 13.10 -0.12 13.31
C ARG A 77 11.60 -0.34 13.30
N LEU A 78 11.15 -1.54 13.67
CA LEU A 78 9.74 -1.82 13.85
C LEU A 78 9.30 -1.24 15.20
N VAL A 79 8.45 -0.22 15.21
CA VAL A 79 7.97 0.45 16.43
C VAL A 79 6.46 0.27 16.64
N GLY A 80 5.76 -0.32 15.69
CA GLY A 80 4.36 -0.65 15.81
C GLY A 80 3.98 -1.78 14.87
N ILE A 81 3.14 -2.69 15.34
CA ILE A 81 2.57 -3.79 14.55
C ILE A 81 1.12 -4.01 14.95
N ALA A 82 0.25 -4.27 13.97
CA ALA A 82 -1.15 -4.53 14.23
C ALA A 82 -1.76 -5.53 13.23
N ASN A 83 -2.70 -6.33 13.74
CA ASN A 83 -3.63 -7.10 12.94
C ASN A 83 -5.07 -6.58 13.17
N SER A 84 -6.09 -7.30 12.71
CA SER A 84 -7.49 -6.92 12.87
C SER A 84 -8.01 -7.00 14.32
N ARG A 85 -7.24 -7.58 15.23
CA ARG A 85 -7.67 -7.84 16.62
C ARG A 85 -6.77 -7.16 17.65
N LYS A 86 -5.46 -7.17 17.44
CA LYS A 86 -4.46 -6.73 18.39
C LYS A 86 -3.46 -5.77 17.77
N CYS A 87 -2.89 -4.90 18.57
CA CYS A 87 -1.78 -4.05 18.21
C CYS A 87 -0.73 -4.03 19.32
N LEU A 88 0.50 -3.70 18.94
CA LEU A 88 1.64 -3.56 19.84
C LEU A 88 2.49 -2.38 19.38
N PHE A 89 2.91 -1.55 20.33
CA PHE A 89 3.77 -0.39 20.06
C PHE A 89 4.90 -0.35 21.07
N ASP A 90 6.12 -0.16 20.57
CA ASP A 90 7.32 0.03 21.39
C ASP A 90 8.22 1.06 20.71
N ARG A 91 8.53 2.14 21.41
CA ARG A 91 9.38 3.22 20.89
C ARG A 91 10.83 2.77 20.67
N GLU A 92 11.32 1.89 21.48
CA GLU A 92 12.71 1.41 21.42
C GLU A 92 12.91 0.37 20.30
N GLY A 93 11.81 -0.24 19.86
CA GLY A 93 11.77 -1.20 18.77
C GLY A 93 11.27 -2.56 19.18
N ILE A 94 10.49 -3.16 18.30
CA ILE A 94 9.95 -4.52 18.41
C ILE A 94 10.89 -5.44 17.64
N ASP A 95 11.29 -6.55 18.23
CA ASP A 95 12.07 -7.57 17.54
C ASP A 95 11.27 -8.13 16.36
N VAL A 96 11.79 -7.95 15.15
CA VAL A 96 11.11 -8.32 13.90
C VAL A 96 10.96 -9.84 13.77
N GLU A 97 11.89 -10.63 14.30
CA GLU A 97 11.85 -12.09 14.22
C GLU A 97 10.73 -12.68 15.07
N HIS A 98 10.49 -12.09 16.25
CA HIS A 98 9.46 -12.53 17.19
C HIS A 98 8.21 -11.65 17.24
N CYS A 99 8.10 -10.70 16.32
CA CYS A 99 7.06 -9.67 16.37
C CYS A 99 5.62 -10.24 16.34
N GLN A 100 5.39 -11.37 15.68
CA GLN A 100 4.07 -12.01 15.66
C GLN A 100 3.71 -12.63 17.01
N GLU A 101 4.66 -13.31 17.65
CA GLU A 101 4.46 -13.88 19.00
C GLU A 101 4.22 -12.77 20.04
N LEU A 102 4.98 -11.68 19.94
CA LEU A 102 4.81 -10.50 20.79
C LEU A 102 3.44 -9.85 20.58
N LEU A 103 2.99 -9.73 19.31
CA LEU A 103 1.66 -9.23 18.99
C LEU A 103 0.56 -10.14 19.55
N ASP A 104 0.71 -11.47 19.46
CA ASP A 104 -0.27 -12.43 19.98
C ASP A 104 -0.37 -12.39 21.51
N ARG A 105 0.70 -12.02 22.19
CA ARG A 105 0.73 -11.80 23.66
C ARG A 105 0.21 -10.43 24.09
N SER A 106 0.12 -9.47 23.15
CA SER A 106 -0.36 -8.13 23.47
C SER A 106 -1.81 -8.18 23.97
N GLU A 107 -2.11 -7.37 24.99
CA GLU A 107 -3.47 -7.15 25.50
C GLU A 107 -4.17 -5.97 24.81
N MET A 108 -3.45 -5.20 23.99
CA MET A 108 -3.97 -4.00 23.35
C MET A 108 -4.86 -4.38 22.16
N VAL A 109 -6.15 -4.07 22.27
CA VAL A 109 -7.13 -4.28 21.20
C VAL A 109 -6.89 -3.27 20.07
N ALA A 110 -6.83 -3.77 18.84
CA ALA A 110 -6.66 -2.94 17.66
C ALA A 110 -8.00 -2.31 17.23
N SER A 111 -7.94 -1.03 16.89
CA SER A 111 -8.93 -0.33 16.05
C SER A 111 -8.21 0.70 15.20
N PRO A 112 -8.78 1.15 14.08
CA PRO A 112 -8.18 2.21 13.26
C PRO A 112 -7.84 3.46 14.07
N GLU A 113 -8.76 3.91 14.93
CA GLU A 113 -8.58 5.07 15.80
C GLU A 113 -7.44 4.87 16.79
N LYS A 114 -7.39 3.69 17.44
CA LYS A 114 -6.34 3.36 18.41
C LYS A 114 -4.97 3.36 17.73
N ILE A 115 -4.85 2.76 16.56
CA ILE A 115 -3.60 2.71 15.79
C ILE A 115 -3.15 4.13 15.44
N LYS A 116 -4.03 4.95 14.89
CA LYS A 116 -3.76 6.35 14.55
C LYS A 116 -3.30 7.15 15.77
N ASP A 117 -4.05 7.05 16.87
CA ASP A 117 -3.80 7.84 18.07
C ASP A 117 -2.45 7.46 18.73
N GLU A 118 -2.10 6.18 18.77
CA GLU A 118 -0.79 5.75 19.30
C GLU A 118 0.36 6.22 18.40
N ILE A 119 0.24 6.15 17.09
CA ILE A 119 1.26 6.68 16.16
C ILE A 119 1.47 8.18 16.36
N ILE A 120 0.39 8.95 16.44
CA ILE A 120 0.45 10.41 16.65
C ILE A 120 1.04 10.73 18.02
N LYS A 121 0.62 10.03 19.07
CA LYS A 121 1.10 10.17 20.44
C LYS A 121 2.60 9.86 20.56
N MET A 122 3.06 8.82 19.90
CA MET A 122 4.49 8.47 19.86
C MET A 122 5.33 9.58 19.23
N ASN A 123 4.80 10.28 18.23
CA ASN A 123 5.42 11.44 17.58
C ASN A 123 6.94 11.23 17.31
N ILE A 124 7.28 10.13 16.66
CA ILE A 124 8.67 9.77 16.33
C ILE A 124 9.05 10.38 14.98
N PHE A 125 10.28 10.82 14.87
CA PHE A 125 10.85 11.30 13.60
C PHE A 125 11.04 10.14 12.60
N ASN A 126 11.00 10.42 11.29
CA ASN A 126 11.11 9.41 10.23
C ASN A 126 10.12 8.23 10.40
N SER A 127 8.90 8.54 10.81
CA SER A 127 7.82 7.55 10.92
C SER A 127 7.28 7.17 9.55
N VAL A 128 7.14 5.87 9.34
CA VAL A 128 6.56 5.28 8.13
C VAL A 128 5.42 4.34 8.52
N PHE A 129 4.22 4.67 8.10
CA PHE A 129 3.05 3.81 8.21
C PHE A 129 3.00 2.87 7.01
N VAL A 130 2.99 1.58 7.26
CA VAL A 130 3.00 0.54 6.22
C VAL A 130 1.67 -0.21 6.27
N ASP A 131 0.84 -0.02 5.24
CA ASP A 131 -0.46 -0.70 5.13
C ASP A 131 -0.38 -1.92 4.20
N CYS A 132 -0.44 -3.09 4.83
CA CYS A 132 -0.53 -4.39 4.17
C CYS A 132 -1.95 -4.99 4.24
N THR A 133 -2.98 -4.14 4.42
CA THR A 133 -4.39 -4.55 4.51
C THR A 133 -5.15 -4.32 3.20
N ALA A 134 -6.40 -4.74 3.18
CA ALA A 134 -7.40 -4.34 2.19
C ALA A 134 -8.57 -3.55 2.83
N SER A 135 -8.35 -2.99 4.04
CA SER A 135 -9.37 -2.30 4.82
C SER A 135 -9.57 -0.86 4.36
N PRO A 136 -10.80 -0.42 4.07
CA PRO A 136 -11.10 0.97 3.80
C PRO A 136 -10.88 1.86 5.03
N ASP A 137 -11.13 1.36 6.24
CA ASP A 137 -10.97 2.12 7.48
C ASP A 137 -9.50 2.43 7.76
N ILE A 138 -8.59 1.51 7.44
CA ILE A 138 -7.14 1.75 7.53
C ILE A 138 -6.69 2.74 6.47
N ALA A 139 -7.18 2.62 5.24
CA ALA A 139 -6.85 3.58 4.17
C ALA A 139 -7.35 5.01 4.49
N ALA A 140 -8.45 5.15 5.21
CA ALA A 140 -8.99 6.44 5.65
C ALA A 140 -8.07 7.20 6.63
N LEU A 141 -7.13 6.51 7.29
CA LEU A 141 -6.18 7.14 8.22
C LEU A 141 -5.08 7.95 7.52
N TYR A 142 -4.80 7.67 6.24
CA TYR A 142 -3.62 8.21 5.54
C TYR A 142 -3.54 9.74 5.58
N LYS A 143 -4.66 10.42 5.33
CA LYS A 143 -4.69 11.89 5.36
C LYS A 143 -4.22 12.45 6.70
N THR A 144 -4.76 11.92 7.80
CA THR A 144 -4.41 12.35 9.15
C THR A 144 -2.95 12.02 9.48
N LEU A 145 -2.47 10.84 9.11
CA LEU A 145 -1.07 10.44 9.35
C LEU A 145 -0.10 11.33 8.57
N ILE A 146 -0.38 11.59 7.30
CA ILE A 146 0.42 12.49 6.44
C ILE A 146 0.44 13.92 7.04
N ASP A 147 -0.71 14.42 7.52
CA ASP A 147 -0.78 15.74 8.19
C ASP A 147 0.07 15.80 9.46
N HIS A 148 0.36 14.65 10.10
CA HIS A 148 1.26 14.53 11.25
C HIS A 148 2.70 14.14 10.87
N ASN A 149 3.08 14.37 9.60
CA ASN A 149 4.42 14.07 9.05
C ASN A 149 4.82 12.59 9.14
N VAL A 150 3.88 11.68 8.98
CA VAL A 150 4.11 10.25 8.83
C VAL A 150 4.04 9.90 7.36
N SER A 151 5.10 9.32 6.82
CA SER A 151 5.09 8.77 5.46
C SER A 151 4.19 7.54 5.39
N VAL A 152 3.56 7.29 4.25
CA VAL A 152 2.69 6.15 4.04
C VAL A 152 3.23 5.28 2.90
N VAL A 153 3.35 3.98 3.15
CA VAL A 153 3.68 2.97 2.14
C VAL A 153 2.54 1.95 2.14
N ALA A 154 1.87 1.74 1.02
CA ALA A 154 0.65 0.96 0.98
C ALA A 154 0.64 -0.10 -0.13
N SER A 155 0.32 -1.34 0.22
CA SER A 155 -0.16 -2.34 -0.73
C SER A 155 -1.68 -2.24 -0.95
N ASN A 156 -2.37 -1.55 -0.05
CA ASN A 156 -3.80 -1.28 -0.11
C ASN A 156 -4.12 -0.29 -1.24
N LYS A 157 -4.92 -0.72 -2.21
CA LYS A 157 -5.26 0.06 -3.42
C LYS A 157 -6.37 1.08 -3.20
N ILE A 158 -7.10 1.01 -2.06
CA ILE A 158 -8.35 1.77 -1.87
C ILE A 158 -8.11 3.27 -1.98
N ALA A 159 -7.12 3.81 -1.28
CA ALA A 159 -6.85 5.24 -1.30
C ALA A 159 -6.36 5.74 -2.67
N ALA A 160 -5.49 4.99 -3.33
CA ALA A 160 -4.93 5.36 -4.64
C ALA A 160 -5.97 5.25 -5.76
N SER A 161 -6.96 4.35 -5.64
CA SER A 161 -8.04 4.12 -6.62
C SER A 161 -9.39 4.71 -6.20
N GLY A 162 -9.50 5.36 -5.05
CA GLY A 162 -10.71 6.03 -4.56
C GLY A 162 -11.11 7.23 -5.45
N SER A 163 -11.79 8.26 -4.91
CA SER A 163 -12.08 9.45 -5.70
C SER A 163 -10.78 10.17 -6.13
N TYR A 164 -10.79 10.75 -7.33
CA TYR A 164 -9.62 11.50 -7.81
C TYR A 164 -9.25 12.65 -6.87
N ASP A 165 -10.23 13.34 -6.33
CA ASP A 165 -9.98 14.48 -5.44
C ASP A 165 -9.32 14.04 -4.13
N SER A 166 -9.73 12.92 -3.54
CA SER A 166 -9.07 12.35 -2.35
C SER A 166 -7.65 11.89 -2.66
N TYR A 167 -7.44 11.20 -3.78
CA TYR A 167 -6.10 10.80 -4.23
C TYR A 167 -5.18 12.01 -4.40
N ARG A 168 -5.66 13.06 -5.10
CA ARG A 168 -4.92 14.31 -5.33
C ARG A 168 -4.59 15.01 -4.02
N GLU A 169 -5.54 15.06 -3.09
CA GLU A 169 -5.34 15.65 -1.78
C GLU A 169 -4.22 14.94 -1.01
N LEU A 170 -4.21 13.60 -1.00
CA LEU A 170 -3.14 12.82 -0.36
C LEU A 170 -1.76 13.13 -0.97
N LYS A 171 -1.64 13.13 -2.31
CA LYS A 171 -0.38 13.46 -3.01
C LYS A 171 0.07 14.90 -2.70
N GLN A 172 -0.85 15.87 -2.71
CA GLN A 172 -0.53 17.27 -2.42
C GLN A 172 -0.14 17.48 -0.95
N THR A 173 -0.86 16.84 -0.03
CA THR A 173 -0.54 16.92 1.40
C THR A 173 0.82 16.30 1.70
N ALA A 174 1.12 15.14 1.13
CA ALA A 174 2.41 14.50 1.28
C ALA A 174 3.55 15.41 0.79
N ARG A 175 3.39 16.02 -0.40
CA ARG A 175 4.36 17.00 -0.93
C ARG A 175 4.52 18.22 -0.02
N LYS A 176 3.41 18.80 0.45
CA LYS A 176 3.40 19.96 1.35
C LYS A 176 4.08 19.68 2.70
N ARG A 177 3.96 18.44 3.20
CA ARG A 177 4.52 18.01 4.48
C ARG A 177 5.94 17.44 4.34
N ASP A 178 6.45 17.34 3.12
CA ASP A 178 7.73 16.69 2.80
C ASP A 178 7.82 15.27 3.35
N VAL A 179 6.72 14.52 3.19
CA VAL A 179 6.65 13.08 3.47
C VAL A 179 6.27 12.31 2.22
N LYS A 180 6.44 10.99 2.24
CA LYS A 180 6.15 10.15 1.08
C LYS A 180 4.78 9.48 1.20
N TYR A 181 4.08 9.38 0.08
CA TYR A 181 2.94 8.49 -0.11
C TYR A 181 3.28 7.57 -1.27
N LEU A 182 3.64 6.32 -0.96
CA LEU A 182 4.17 5.34 -1.92
C LEU A 182 3.26 4.11 -1.96
N PHE A 183 3.01 3.60 -3.16
CA PHE A 183 2.12 2.46 -3.40
C PHE A 183 2.53 1.65 -4.64
N GLU A 184 3.84 1.46 -4.84
CA GLU A 184 4.42 0.75 -5.99
C GLU A 184 3.77 -0.63 -6.22
N THR A 185 3.60 -1.41 -5.14
CA THR A 185 3.07 -2.77 -5.20
C THR A 185 1.58 -2.86 -5.54
N ASN A 186 0.89 -1.73 -5.68
CA ASN A 186 -0.52 -1.70 -6.08
C ASN A 186 -0.71 -2.19 -7.52
N VAL A 187 0.29 -2.03 -8.39
CA VAL A 187 0.27 -2.49 -9.78
C VAL A 187 1.61 -3.13 -10.14
N GLY A 188 1.55 -4.32 -10.73
CA GLY A 188 2.74 -5.02 -11.23
C GLY A 188 3.54 -5.78 -10.17
N ALA A 189 2.96 -6.01 -8.98
CA ALA A 189 3.61 -6.69 -7.86
C ALA A 189 4.97 -6.08 -7.52
N GLY A 190 6.08 -6.81 -7.71
CA GLY A 190 7.44 -6.32 -7.45
C GLY A 190 8.11 -5.58 -8.60
N LEU A 191 7.40 -5.34 -9.72
CA LEU A 191 7.95 -4.60 -10.85
C LEU A 191 7.89 -3.08 -10.60
N PRO A 192 8.91 -2.30 -11.00
CA PRO A 192 8.95 -0.85 -10.79
C PRO A 192 8.11 -0.10 -11.83
N ILE A 193 6.79 -0.31 -11.85
CA ILE A 193 5.88 0.24 -12.86
C ILE A 193 5.56 1.71 -12.56
N ILE A 194 5.09 2.00 -11.34
CA ILE A 194 4.69 3.34 -10.91
C ILE A 194 5.91 4.26 -10.87
N ASN A 195 7.03 3.81 -10.32
CA ASN A 195 8.28 4.56 -10.34
C ASN A 195 8.77 4.88 -11.75
N THR A 196 8.66 3.93 -12.67
CA THR A 196 9.03 4.15 -14.08
C THR A 196 8.15 5.23 -14.71
N ILE A 197 6.84 5.17 -14.53
CA ILE A 197 5.90 6.20 -15.01
C ILE A 197 6.27 7.57 -14.42
N ASN A 198 6.48 7.65 -13.11
CA ASN A 198 6.85 8.90 -12.44
C ASN A 198 8.19 9.45 -12.95
N ASN A 199 9.18 8.60 -13.21
CA ASN A 199 10.47 9.02 -13.77
C ASN A 199 10.31 9.61 -15.17
N LEU A 200 9.51 8.99 -16.04
CA LEU A 200 9.21 9.51 -17.38
C LEU A 200 8.51 10.87 -17.31
N ILE A 201 7.45 10.99 -16.50
CA ILE A 201 6.72 12.25 -16.33
C ILE A 201 7.62 13.36 -15.76
N ASN A 202 8.44 13.04 -14.75
CA ASN A 202 9.36 14.01 -14.15
C ASN A 202 10.47 14.43 -15.11
N SER A 203 10.81 13.60 -16.09
CA SER A 203 11.76 13.94 -17.17
C SER A 203 11.12 14.76 -18.30
N GLY A 204 9.82 15.10 -18.19
CA GLY A 204 9.10 15.88 -19.20
C GLY A 204 8.44 15.06 -20.28
N ASP A 205 8.44 13.73 -20.17
CA ASP A 205 7.77 12.84 -21.11
C ASP A 205 6.25 12.77 -20.86
N LYS A 206 5.51 12.28 -21.84
CA LYS A 206 4.06 12.16 -21.78
C LYS A 206 3.64 10.75 -22.17
N ILE A 207 2.99 10.06 -21.24
CA ILE A 207 2.42 8.73 -21.51
C ILE A 207 1.18 8.89 -22.39
N LEU A 208 1.20 8.33 -23.57
CA LEU A 208 0.08 8.39 -24.53
C LEU A 208 -0.81 7.15 -24.45
N LYS A 209 -0.25 5.99 -24.14
CA LYS A 209 -0.94 4.71 -24.12
C LYS A 209 -0.27 3.76 -23.11
N ILE A 210 -1.09 3.00 -22.39
CA ILE A 210 -0.65 1.89 -21.56
C ILE A 210 -1.45 0.66 -21.96
N GLU A 211 -0.77 -0.42 -22.30
CA GLU A 211 -1.35 -1.74 -22.56
C GLU A 211 -0.69 -2.74 -21.62
N ALA A 212 -1.48 -3.43 -20.80
CA ALA A 212 -0.93 -4.34 -19.80
C ALA A 212 -1.90 -5.45 -19.41
N VAL A 213 -1.34 -6.61 -19.08
CA VAL A 213 -2.03 -7.67 -18.34
C VAL A 213 -1.71 -7.46 -16.86
N VAL A 214 -2.71 -7.03 -16.09
CA VAL A 214 -2.53 -6.63 -14.67
C VAL A 214 -3.22 -7.55 -13.67
N SER A 215 -3.72 -8.70 -14.12
CA SER A 215 -4.33 -9.74 -13.29
C SER A 215 -3.63 -11.08 -13.52
N GLY A 216 -2.98 -11.61 -12.48
CA GLY A 216 -2.38 -12.95 -12.51
C GLY A 216 -3.44 -14.05 -12.71
N THR A 217 -4.58 -13.93 -12.03
CA THR A 217 -5.71 -14.84 -12.13
C THR A 217 -6.26 -14.92 -13.55
N LEU A 218 -6.57 -13.77 -14.15
CA LEU A 218 -7.09 -13.72 -15.53
C LEU A 218 -6.04 -14.18 -16.53
N ASN A 219 -4.77 -13.82 -16.33
CA ASN A 219 -3.68 -14.32 -17.16
C ASN A 219 -3.58 -15.85 -17.13
N TYR A 220 -3.66 -16.46 -15.96
CA TYR A 220 -3.71 -17.92 -15.83
C TYR A 220 -4.91 -18.52 -16.57
N ILE A 221 -6.11 -17.98 -16.34
CA ILE A 221 -7.35 -18.46 -16.97
C ILE A 221 -7.23 -18.41 -18.49
N PHE A 222 -6.83 -17.29 -19.06
CA PHE A 222 -6.75 -17.14 -20.52
C PHE A 222 -5.60 -17.92 -21.18
N ASN A 223 -4.57 -18.31 -20.42
CA ASN A 223 -3.51 -19.19 -20.93
C ASN A 223 -3.88 -20.68 -20.89
N VAL A 224 -4.85 -21.09 -20.05
CA VAL A 224 -5.20 -22.50 -19.86
C VAL A 224 -6.51 -22.87 -20.57
N VAL A 225 -7.45 -21.91 -20.67
CA VAL A 225 -8.75 -22.17 -21.30
C VAL A 225 -8.59 -22.51 -22.80
N GLY A 226 -9.25 -23.59 -23.22
CA GLY A 226 -9.18 -24.09 -24.59
C GLY A 226 -10.36 -25.00 -24.94
N ALA A 227 -10.32 -25.57 -26.14
CA ALA A 227 -11.36 -26.50 -26.60
C ALA A 227 -11.54 -27.71 -25.67
N ASP A 228 -10.43 -28.19 -25.09
CA ASP A 228 -10.42 -29.39 -24.24
C ASP A 228 -10.57 -29.06 -22.74
N VAL A 229 -10.43 -27.77 -22.37
CA VAL A 229 -10.52 -27.33 -20.96
C VAL A 229 -11.49 -26.16 -20.88
N PRO A 230 -12.77 -26.42 -20.52
CA PRO A 230 -13.80 -25.39 -20.47
C PRO A 230 -13.54 -24.36 -19.36
N LEU A 231 -14.11 -23.16 -19.51
CA LEU A 231 -13.91 -22.02 -18.61
C LEU A 231 -14.19 -22.38 -17.15
N SER A 232 -15.31 -23.04 -16.87
CA SER A 232 -15.70 -23.43 -15.51
C SER A 232 -14.65 -24.29 -14.82
N ARG A 233 -14.01 -25.20 -15.57
CA ARG A 233 -12.92 -26.05 -15.07
C ARG A 233 -11.66 -25.24 -14.81
N VAL A 234 -11.29 -24.33 -15.71
CA VAL A 234 -10.10 -23.48 -15.55
C VAL A 234 -10.23 -22.55 -14.36
N VAL A 235 -11.42 -21.95 -14.14
CA VAL A 235 -11.68 -21.10 -12.96
C VAL A 235 -11.51 -21.92 -11.66
N ARG A 236 -11.97 -23.19 -11.64
CA ARG A 236 -11.76 -24.08 -10.49
C ARG A 236 -10.28 -24.41 -10.30
N MET A 237 -9.57 -24.73 -11.37
CA MET A 237 -8.12 -24.97 -11.32
C MET A 237 -7.34 -23.75 -10.80
N ALA A 238 -7.72 -22.56 -11.21
CA ALA A 238 -7.12 -21.32 -10.70
C ALA A 238 -7.33 -21.17 -9.18
N GLN A 239 -8.50 -21.50 -8.68
CA GLN A 239 -8.81 -21.47 -7.25
C GLN A 239 -8.01 -22.54 -6.48
N GLU A 240 -7.98 -23.78 -6.97
CA GLU A 240 -7.25 -24.89 -6.35
C GLU A 240 -5.72 -24.65 -6.32
N ALA A 241 -5.20 -24.00 -7.35
CA ALA A 241 -3.80 -23.62 -7.43
C ALA A 241 -3.45 -22.35 -6.62
N GLY A 242 -4.43 -21.68 -5.99
CA GLY A 242 -4.23 -20.47 -5.22
C GLY A 242 -3.97 -19.20 -6.06
N TYR A 243 -4.30 -19.23 -7.35
CA TYR A 243 -4.20 -18.07 -8.23
C TYR A 243 -5.42 -17.15 -8.17
N SER A 244 -6.54 -17.60 -7.62
CA SER A 244 -7.72 -16.78 -7.41
C SER A 244 -8.08 -16.67 -5.93
N GLU A 245 -8.84 -15.62 -5.61
CA GLU A 245 -9.46 -15.46 -4.30
C GLU A 245 -10.38 -16.66 -3.97
N PRO A 246 -10.69 -16.90 -2.69
CA PRO A 246 -11.64 -17.96 -2.31
C PRO A 246 -13.01 -17.85 -3.00
N ASP A 247 -13.43 -16.62 -3.30
CA ASP A 247 -14.53 -16.33 -4.21
C ASP A 247 -13.98 -15.80 -5.54
N PRO A 248 -13.90 -16.62 -6.60
CA PRO A 248 -13.29 -16.22 -7.86
C PRO A 248 -14.04 -15.09 -8.57
N ARG A 249 -15.28 -14.79 -8.16
CA ARG A 249 -16.05 -13.65 -8.70
C ARG A 249 -15.37 -12.31 -8.43
N ILE A 250 -14.61 -12.22 -7.34
CA ILE A 250 -13.82 -11.02 -6.99
C ILE A 250 -12.79 -10.69 -8.08
N ASP A 251 -12.14 -11.73 -8.62
CA ASP A 251 -11.18 -11.59 -9.72
C ASP A 251 -11.89 -11.40 -11.06
N LEU A 252 -12.91 -12.20 -11.32
CA LEU A 252 -13.61 -12.27 -12.61
C LEU A 252 -14.45 -11.03 -12.91
N CYS A 253 -14.93 -10.29 -11.90
CA CYS A 253 -15.70 -9.06 -12.09
C CYS A 253 -14.85 -7.88 -12.58
N GLY A 254 -13.52 -8.03 -12.64
CA GLY A 254 -12.60 -7.03 -13.14
C GLY A 254 -12.37 -5.82 -12.22
N GLN A 255 -12.89 -5.81 -11.00
CA GLN A 255 -12.79 -4.66 -10.10
C GLN A 255 -11.33 -4.32 -9.74
N ASP A 256 -10.50 -5.34 -9.50
CA ASP A 256 -9.07 -5.14 -9.20
C ASP A 256 -8.33 -4.58 -10.42
N VAL A 257 -8.67 -5.04 -11.62
CA VAL A 257 -8.14 -4.52 -12.90
C VAL A 257 -8.52 -3.05 -13.08
N ILE A 258 -9.78 -2.69 -12.82
CA ILE A 258 -10.25 -1.29 -12.90
C ILE A 258 -9.46 -0.41 -11.94
N ARG A 259 -9.28 -0.83 -10.69
CA ARG A 259 -8.47 -0.09 -9.70
C ARG A 259 -7.04 0.13 -10.19
N LYS A 260 -6.41 -0.90 -10.73
CA LYS A 260 -5.04 -0.81 -11.27
C LYS A 260 -4.95 0.14 -12.47
N LEU A 261 -5.90 0.07 -13.40
CA LEU A 261 -5.96 1.00 -14.55
C LEU A 261 -6.10 2.45 -14.10
N VAL A 262 -6.98 2.71 -13.14
CA VAL A 262 -7.18 4.06 -12.57
C VAL A 262 -5.89 4.57 -11.92
N ILE A 263 -5.19 3.73 -11.16
CA ILE A 263 -3.91 4.09 -10.54
C ILE A 263 -2.88 4.46 -11.61
N LEU A 264 -2.71 3.62 -12.63
CA LEU A 264 -1.74 3.86 -13.71
C LEU A 264 -2.06 5.15 -14.49
N ALA A 265 -3.33 5.37 -14.82
CA ALA A 265 -3.75 6.57 -15.53
C ALA A 265 -3.50 7.85 -14.71
N ARG A 266 -3.76 7.81 -13.40
CA ARG A 266 -3.50 8.93 -12.48
C ARG A 266 -2.01 9.23 -12.33
N GLU A 267 -1.18 8.21 -12.16
CA GLU A 267 0.28 8.38 -12.10
C GLU A 267 0.85 8.85 -13.46
N ALA A 268 0.19 8.52 -14.58
CA ALA A 268 0.50 9.08 -15.89
C ALA A 268 -0.03 10.52 -16.10
N GLY A 269 -0.62 11.14 -15.08
CA GLY A 269 -1.04 12.54 -15.09
C GLY A 269 -2.48 12.79 -15.55
N TYR A 270 -3.28 11.74 -15.74
CA TYR A 270 -4.67 11.88 -16.20
C TYR A 270 -5.68 11.90 -15.04
N ARG A 271 -6.70 12.75 -15.16
CA ARG A 271 -7.85 12.73 -14.24
C ARG A 271 -8.83 11.65 -14.68
N VAL A 272 -8.90 10.57 -13.91
CA VAL A 272 -9.74 9.40 -14.20
C VAL A 272 -10.44 8.92 -12.93
N GLU A 273 -11.73 8.61 -13.05
CA GLU A 273 -12.51 7.94 -12.01
C GLU A 273 -12.77 6.48 -12.42
N GLN A 274 -13.12 5.62 -11.45
CA GLN A 274 -13.46 4.22 -11.76
C GLN A 274 -14.67 4.11 -12.69
N SER A 275 -15.61 5.06 -12.62
CA SER A 275 -16.77 5.16 -13.50
C SER A 275 -16.44 5.47 -14.97
N ASP A 276 -15.27 6.06 -15.23
CA ASP A 276 -14.83 6.39 -16.60
C ASP A 276 -14.28 5.16 -17.33
N VAL A 277 -14.00 4.08 -16.61
CA VAL A 277 -13.45 2.86 -17.19
C VAL A 277 -14.56 2.07 -17.90
N LYS A 278 -14.43 1.95 -19.21
CA LYS A 278 -15.30 1.10 -20.02
C LYS A 278 -14.87 -0.36 -19.82
N LYS A 279 -15.69 -1.15 -19.18
CA LYS A 279 -15.44 -2.58 -19.00
C LYS A 279 -16.21 -3.42 -20.03
N LYS A 280 -15.56 -4.44 -20.56
CA LYS A 280 -16.20 -5.51 -21.31
C LYS A 280 -15.83 -6.83 -20.64
N LEU A 281 -16.74 -7.35 -19.84
CA LEU A 281 -16.53 -8.62 -19.17
C LEU A 281 -16.75 -9.75 -20.16
N PHE A 282 -15.95 -10.81 -20.01
CA PHE A 282 -16.11 -12.04 -20.79
C PHE A 282 -17.12 -13.02 -20.17
N ILE A 283 -17.56 -12.76 -18.92
CA ILE A 283 -18.64 -13.45 -18.23
C ILE A 283 -19.78 -12.45 -18.04
N PRO A 284 -21.02 -12.76 -18.44
CA PRO A 284 -22.18 -11.88 -18.24
C PRO A 284 -22.46 -11.59 -16.76
N ASP A 285 -22.95 -10.39 -16.46
CA ASP A 285 -23.18 -9.89 -15.10
C ASP A 285 -24.16 -10.76 -14.26
N ASN A 286 -25.06 -11.49 -14.90
CA ASN A 286 -26.01 -12.38 -14.24
C ASN A 286 -25.33 -13.54 -13.49
N TYR A 287 -24.15 -13.99 -13.93
CA TYR A 287 -23.38 -15.04 -13.27
C TYR A 287 -22.73 -14.60 -11.95
N PHE A 288 -22.59 -13.31 -11.72
CA PHE A 288 -22.03 -12.77 -10.47
C PHE A 288 -23.06 -12.61 -9.34
N LYS A 289 -24.34 -12.85 -9.63
CA LYS A 289 -25.44 -12.73 -8.64
C LYS A 289 -25.58 -13.99 -7.77
N GLY A 290 -26.18 -13.84 -6.59
CA GLY A 290 -26.45 -14.93 -5.68
C GLY A 290 -25.24 -15.34 -4.82
N SER A 291 -25.32 -16.54 -4.26
CA SER A 291 -24.25 -17.10 -3.42
C SER A 291 -23.09 -17.66 -4.27
N LEU A 292 -21.94 -17.94 -3.63
CA LEU A 292 -20.82 -18.64 -4.28
C LEU A 292 -21.24 -20.03 -4.79
N ALA A 293 -22.14 -20.73 -4.06
CA ALA A 293 -22.67 -22.01 -4.50
C ALA A 293 -23.52 -21.88 -5.77
N ASP A 294 -24.28 -20.79 -5.91
CA ASP A 294 -25.04 -20.52 -7.13
C ASP A 294 -24.13 -20.23 -8.32
N PHE A 295 -23.06 -19.49 -8.11
CA PHE A 295 -22.03 -19.27 -9.13
C PHE A 295 -21.44 -20.59 -9.63
N TRP A 296 -21.04 -21.50 -8.73
CA TRP A 296 -20.46 -22.79 -9.12
C TRP A 296 -21.44 -23.74 -9.83
N LYS A 297 -22.75 -23.57 -9.63
CA LYS A 297 -23.77 -24.27 -10.37
C LYS A 297 -24.05 -23.68 -11.75
N ALA A 298 -23.94 -22.37 -11.86
CA ALA A 298 -24.26 -21.62 -13.06
C ALA A 298 -23.12 -21.59 -14.09
N ILE A 299 -21.86 -21.41 -13.65
CA ILE A 299 -20.72 -21.18 -14.56
C ILE A 299 -20.51 -22.29 -15.60
N PRO A 300 -20.75 -23.59 -15.33
CA PRO A 300 -20.67 -24.63 -16.38
C PRO A 300 -21.70 -24.49 -17.52
N GLN A 301 -22.82 -23.81 -17.27
CA GLN A 301 -23.82 -23.53 -18.30
C GLN A 301 -23.35 -22.50 -19.32
N TYR A 302 -22.38 -21.68 -18.95
CA TYR A 302 -21.78 -20.68 -19.81
C TYR A 302 -20.62 -21.21 -20.69
N ASP A 303 -20.10 -22.39 -20.43
CA ASP A 303 -18.92 -22.93 -21.12
C ASP A 303 -19.10 -22.97 -22.65
N ALA A 304 -20.27 -23.40 -23.16
CA ALA A 304 -20.53 -23.50 -24.59
C ALA A 304 -20.61 -22.12 -25.26
N GLU A 305 -21.23 -21.12 -24.60
CA GLU A 305 -21.33 -19.75 -25.09
C GLU A 305 -19.94 -19.07 -25.05
N PHE A 306 -19.19 -19.28 -23.98
CA PHE A 306 -17.83 -18.78 -23.88
C PHE A 306 -16.90 -19.33 -24.96
N GLU A 307 -17.00 -20.63 -25.31
CA GLU A 307 -16.21 -21.21 -26.38
C GLU A 307 -16.53 -20.60 -27.75
N GLN A 308 -17.79 -20.27 -28.01
CA GLN A 308 -18.17 -19.50 -29.22
C GLN A 308 -17.56 -18.09 -29.21
N TYR A 309 -17.61 -17.40 -28.08
CA TYR A 309 -16.97 -16.08 -27.91
C TYR A 309 -15.45 -16.13 -28.11
N ARG A 310 -14.78 -17.17 -27.61
CA ARG A 310 -13.32 -17.36 -27.70
C ARG A 310 -12.85 -17.56 -29.14
N ARG A 311 -13.70 -18.18 -30.00
CA ARG A 311 -13.38 -18.45 -31.42
C ARG A 311 -13.55 -17.24 -32.34
N GLN A 312 -14.24 -16.19 -31.90
CA GLN A 312 -14.37 -14.91 -32.61
C GLN A 312 -13.13 -14.02 -32.41
#